data_1f933f90094eaf4335447e6e3058da1f
#
_entry.id   1f933f90094eaf4335447e6e3058da1f
#
_cell.length_a   1.000
_cell.length_b   1.000
_cell.length_c   1.000
_cell.angle_alpha   90.00
_cell.angle_beta   90.00
_cell.angle_gamma   90.00
#
_symmetry.space_group_name_H-M   'P 1'
#
loop_
_entity.id
_entity.type
_entity.pdbx_description
1 polymer ?
#
loop_
_entity_poly.entity_id
_entity_poly.type
_entity_poly.pdbx_seq_one_letter_code
_entity_poly.pdbx_strand_id
1 'polypeptide(L)'
;KLAALLAESGRPADALEPKFTCKRCEDTGAVDGHTCDCVRRVMQQLRRKEIEELSSLSISSFDTMQLDYYPNTVDKTLGESVRSYMAEVLADLRDYAADFSPATRESLLLVGNAGLGKTHAALAIAGEVLRQNYDVIYVSCPDFFGKLEALHFGTDPGGEEETLFQTACNAD
;
A
#
# COMPACT_ATOMS: atom_id res chain seq x y z
N LYS A 1 -24.72 22.78 39.35
CA LYS A 1 -23.63 22.41 40.27
C LYS A 1 -22.33 22.14 39.51
N LEU A 2 -22.28 21.25 38.51
CA LEU A 2 -21.06 20.91 37.75
C LEU A 2 -20.45 22.11 37.02
N ALA A 3 -21.26 22.89 36.30
CA ALA A 3 -20.78 24.06 35.57
C ALA A 3 -20.21 25.15 36.47
N ALA A 4 -20.75 25.32 37.69
CA ALA A 4 -20.22 26.25 38.69
C ALA A 4 -18.84 25.80 39.19
N LEU A 5 -18.64 24.52 39.48
CA LEU A 5 -17.37 23.96 39.93
C LEU A 5 -16.29 24.02 38.82
N LEU A 6 -16.66 23.81 37.57
CA LEU A 6 -15.74 23.99 36.43
C LEU A 6 -15.31 25.45 36.29
N ALA A 7 -16.23 26.39 36.41
CA ALA A 7 -15.92 27.80 36.35
C ALA A 7 -15.01 28.24 37.51
N GLU A 8 -15.27 27.79 38.73
CA GLU A 8 -14.41 28.05 39.92
C GLU A 8 -13.00 27.47 39.78
N SER A 9 -12.86 26.30 39.05
CA SER A 9 -11.56 25.71 38.78
C SER A 9 -10.87 26.28 37.53
N GLY A 10 -11.44 27.30 36.88
CA GLY A 10 -10.89 27.91 35.65
C GLY A 10 -10.94 26.99 34.42
N ARG A 11 -11.76 25.98 34.45
CA ARG A 11 -11.91 25.02 33.34
C ARG A 11 -13.12 25.37 32.48
N PRO A 12 -13.06 25.11 31.13
CA PRO A 12 -14.18 25.35 30.27
C PRO A 12 -15.34 24.40 30.60
N ALA A 13 -16.56 24.78 30.24
CA ALA A 13 -17.78 24.05 30.57
C ALA A 13 -17.79 22.61 29.97
N ASP A 14 -17.06 22.40 28.88
CA ASP A 14 -16.91 21.12 28.14
C ASP A 14 -15.69 20.31 28.60
N ALA A 15 -15.02 20.71 29.69
CA ALA A 15 -13.76 20.07 30.14
C ALA A 15 -13.91 18.57 30.47
N LEU A 16 -15.13 18.13 30.78
CA LEU A 16 -15.45 16.72 31.07
C LEU A 16 -16.14 15.99 29.93
N GLU A 17 -16.39 16.71 28.84
CA GLU A 17 -16.93 16.04 27.64
C GLU A 17 -15.84 15.25 26.93
N PRO A 18 -16.10 14.01 26.48
CA PRO A 18 -15.14 13.24 25.75
C PRO A 18 -14.80 13.94 24.42
N LYS A 19 -13.51 14.11 24.15
CA LYS A 19 -13.00 14.70 22.89
C LYS A 19 -12.58 13.57 21.97
N PHE A 20 -13.44 13.22 21.05
CA PHE A 20 -13.16 12.17 20.06
C PHE A 20 -12.31 12.71 18.90
N THR A 21 -11.30 11.92 18.52
CA THR A 21 -10.47 12.14 17.32
C THR A 21 -11.31 11.91 16.07
N CYS A 22 -12.09 10.83 16.07
CA CYS A 22 -13.04 10.52 15.02
C CYS A 22 -14.47 10.73 15.51
N LYS A 23 -15.11 11.79 15.05
CA LYS A 23 -16.50 12.11 15.41
C LYS A 23 -17.53 11.11 14.86
N ARG A 24 -17.16 10.30 13.85
CA ARG A 24 -18.07 9.34 13.22
C ARG A 24 -18.24 8.07 14.03
N CYS A 25 -17.16 7.56 14.59
CA CYS A 25 -17.19 6.33 15.40
C CYS A 25 -16.92 6.59 16.88
N GLU A 26 -16.73 7.85 17.30
CA GLU A 26 -16.39 8.21 18.67
C GLU A 26 -15.22 7.37 19.23
N ASP A 27 -14.18 7.22 18.39
CA ASP A 27 -12.95 6.44 18.64
C ASP A 27 -13.16 4.95 18.94
N THR A 28 -14.34 4.40 18.71
CA THR A 28 -14.61 2.96 18.82
C THR A 28 -14.04 2.14 17.67
N GLY A 29 -13.69 2.79 16.56
CA GLY A 29 -13.17 2.13 15.36
C GLY A 29 -14.22 1.46 14.47
N ALA A 30 -15.49 1.43 14.87
CA ALA A 30 -16.57 0.80 14.11
C ALA A 30 -17.81 1.70 14.02
N VAL A 31 -18.57 1.56 12.94
CA VAL A 31 -19.87 2.21 12.71
C VAL A 31 -20.79 1.17 12.07
N ASP A 32 -21.95 0.92 12.68
CA ASP A 32 -22.95 -0.04 12.19
C ASP A 32 -22.39 -1.45 11.92
N GLY A 33 -21.45 -1.91 12.76
CA GLY A 33 -20.80 -3.22 12.61
C GLY A 33 -19.69 -3.27 11.55
N HIS A 34 -19.37 -2.15 10.90
CA HIS A 34 -18.31 -2.06 9.90
C HIS A 34 -17.14 -1.24 10.42
N THR A 35 -15.93 -1.57 9.97
CA THR A 35 -14.71 -0.80 10.29
C THR A 35 -14.84 0.64 9.82
N CYS A 36 -14.60 1.59 10.71
CA CYS A 36 -14.66 3.01 10.39
C CYS A 36 -13.51 3.43 9.47
N ASP A 37 -13.78 4.42 8.61
CA ASP A 37 -12.76 4.95 7.67
C ASP A 37 -11.53 5.55 8.39
N CYS A 38 -11.66 5.96 9.64
CA CYS A 38 -10.50 6.42 10.42
C CYS A 38 -9.50 5.27 10.68
N VAL A 39 -9.99 4.06 10.97
CA VAL A 39 -9.16 2.87 11.16
C VAL A 39 -8.55 2.45 9.83
N ARG A 40 -9.36 2.37 8.76
CA ARG A 40 -8.85 2.03 7.41
C ARG A 40 -7.71 2.96 7.00
N ARG A 41 -7.84 4.28 7.19
CA ARG A 41 -6.77 5.23 6.89
C ARG A 41 -5.48 4.97 7.67
N VAL A 42 -5.59 4.63 8.95
CA VAL A 42 -4.42 4.29 9.77
C VAL A 42 -3.76 3.00 9.27
N MET A 43 -4.56 1.97 8.95
CA MET A 43 -4.05 0.72 8.38
C MET A 43 -3.32 0.95 7.06
N GLN A 44 -3.90 1.74 6.14
CA GLN A 44 -3.24 2.11 4.88
C GLN A 44 -1.90 2.84 5.11
N GLN A 45 -1.85 3.76 6.07
CA GLN A 45 -0.61 4.46 6.40
C GLN A 45 0.46 3.51 6.94
N LEU A 46 0.07 2.55 7.79
CA LEU A 46 0.98 1.54 8.31
C LEU A 46 1.49 0.62 7.20
N ARG A 47 0.61 0.10 6.33
CA ARG A 47 1.00 -0.71 5.18
C ARG A 47 1.92 0.03 4.23
N ARG A 48 1.60 1.29 3.94
CA ARG A 48 2.46 2.12 3.12
C ARG A 48 3.86 2.24 3.72
N LYS A 49 3.95 2.48 5.03
CA LYS A 49 5.22 2.58 5.74
C LYS A 49 6.01 1.27 5.70
N GLU A 50 5.37 0.12 5.91
CA GLU A 50 5.97 -1.20 5.80
C GLU A 50 6.58 -1.44 4.40
N ILE A 51 5.85 -1.09 3.34
CA ILE A 51 6.36 -1.21 1.96
C ILE A 51 7.56 -0.28 1.73
N GLU A 52 7.52 0.95 2.24
CA GLU A 52 8.61 1.91 2.13
C GLU A 52 9.86 1.48 2.92
N GLU A 53 9.70 0.77 4.03
CA GLU A 53 10.81 0.20 4.81
C GLU A 53 11.45 -1.01 4.13
N LEU A 54 10.67 -1.83 3.41
CA LEU A 54 11.16 -3.00 2.68
C LEU A 54 11.74 -2.66 1.31
N SER A 55 11.39 -1.52 0.76
CA SER A 55 11.85 -1.02 -0.52
C SER A 55 12.85 0.12 -0.30
N SER A 56 13.94 0.13 -1.04
CA SER A 56 14.83 1.31 -1.13
C SER A 56 14.16 2.50 -1.85
N LEU A 57 12.95 2.30 -2.35
CA LEU A 57 12.14 3.28 -3.06
C LEU A 57 10.85 3.51 -2.29
N SER A 58 10.44 4.75 -2.13
CA SER A 58 9.12 5.09 -1.61
C SER A 58 8.02 4.62 -2.57
N ILE A 59 6.81 4.39 -2.04
CA ILE A 59 5.64 4.11 -2.88
C ILE A 59 5.51 5.21 -3.93
N SER A 60 5.48 4.77 -5.17
CA SER A 60 5.40 5.62 -6.36
C SER A 60 3.97 5.94 -6.75
N SER A 61 3.83 6.89 -7.65
CA SER A 61 2.59 7.16 -8.36
C SER A 61 2.86 7.08 -9.86
N PHE A 62 1.88 6.66 -10.63
CA PHE A 62 1.96 6.73 -12.09
C PHE A 62 2.21 8.15 -12.60
N ASP A 63 1.81 9.17 -11.85
CA ASP A 63 2.03 10.58 -12.20
C ASP A 63 3.49 11.01 -12.09
N THR A 64 4.31 10.27 -11.35
CA THR A 64 5.75 10.52 -11.23
C THR A 64 6.57 9.79 -12.28
N MET A 65 5.94 8.92 -13.08
CA MET A 65 6.61 8.18 -14.15
C MET A 65 6.77 9.07 -15.39
N GLN A 66 8.01 9.40 -15.70
CA GLN A 66 8.33 10.33 -16.80
C GLN A 66 8.71 9.55 -18.05
N LEU A 67 7.93 9.70 -19.11
CA LEU A 67 8.19 9.06 -20.40
C LEU A 67 9.45 9.59 -21.10
N ASP A 68 9.93 10.76 -20.70
CA ASP A 68 11.13 11.39 -21.30
C ASP A 68 12.42 10.60 -21.07
N TYR A 69 12.46 9.71 -20.08
CA TYR A 69 13.58 8.79 -19.89
C TYR A 69 13.67 7.71 -20.97
N TYR A 70 12.61 7.46 -21.73
CA TYR A 70 12.61 6.48 -22.81
C TYR A 70 12.96 7.15 -24.16
N PRO A 71 13.81 6.49 -24.99
CA PRO A 71 14.17 7.03 -26.28
C PRO A 71 12.97 7.24 -27.21
N ASN A 72 12.92 8.36 -27.89
CA ASN A 72 11.91 8.64 -28.92
C ASN A 72 12.36 8.17 -30.32
N THR A 73 13.24 7.17 -30.37
CA THR A 73 13.72 6.55 -31.59
C THR A 73 12.91 5.31 -31.89
N VAL A 74 12.57 5.10 -33.16
CA VAL A 74 11.84 3.91 -33.61
C VAL A 74 12.74 2.69 -33.43
N ASP A 75 12.25 1.71 -32.65
CA ASP A 75 12.87 0.40 -32.56
C ASP A 75 12.37 -0.50 -33.70
N LYS A 76 13.29 -1.16 -34.39
CA LYS A 76 12.95 -1.98 -35.55
C LYS A 76 12.12 -3.22 -35.20
N THR A 77 12.23 -3.70 -33.96
CA THR A 77 11.51 -4.86 -33.47
C THR A 77 10.09 -4.49 -33.05
N LEU A 78 9.94 -3.32 -32.42
CA LEU A 78 8.63 -2.82 -31.95
C LEU A 78 7.84 -2.18 -33.11
N GLY A 79 8.50 -1.64 -34.15
CA GLY A 79 7.86 -0.91 -35.24
C GLY A 79 7.45 0.52 -34.87
N GLU A 80 7.67 0.94 -33.63
CA GLU A 80 7.37 2.25 -33.08
C GLU A 80 8.48 2.77 -32.16
N SER A 81 8.34 3.97 -31.59
CA SER A 81 9.32 4.47 -30.65
C SER A 81 9.18 3.77 -29.30
N VAL A 82 10.32 3.53 -28.63
CA VAL A 82 10.34 2.97 -27.26
C VAL A 82 9.47 3.80 -26.32
N ARG A 83 9.45 5.11 -26.49
CA ARG A 83 8.61 6.02 -25.68
C ARG A 83 7.10 5.77 -25.92
N SER A 84 6.69 5.60 -27.17
CA SER A 84 5.29 5.30 -27.52
C SER A 84 4.86 3.97 -26.92
N TYR A 85 5.65 2.93 -27.14
CA TYR A 85 5.41 1.61 -26.56
C TYR A 85 5.30 1.66 -25.02
N MET A 86 6.22 2.37 -24.35
CA MET A 86 6.17 2.50 -22.88
C MET A 86 4.98 3.33 -22.41
N ALA A 87 4.49 4.28 -23.20
CA ALA A 87 3.26 5.00 -22.88
C ALA A 87 2.04 4.08 -22.85
N GLU A 88 1.94 3.16 -23.82
CA GLU A 88 0.89 2.13 -23.85
C GLU A 88 1.00 1.17 -22.66
N VAL A 89 2.20 0.64 -22.41
CA VAL A 89 2.44 -0.23 -21.24
C VAL A 89 2.04 0.46 -19.93
N LEU A 90 2.38 1.73 -19.75
CA LEU A 90 2.01 2.46 -18.53
C LEU A 90 0.50 2.74 -18.44
N ALA A 91 -0.17 2.91 -19.57
CA ALA A 91 -1.63 3.03 -19.61
C ALA A 91 -2.29 1.71 -19.17
N ASP A 92 -1.86 0.58 -19.74
CA ASP A 92 -2.37 -0.75 -19.37
C ASP A 92 -2.16 -1.05 -17.88
N LEU A 93 -0.98 -0.73 -17.33
CA LEU A 93 -0.71 -0.93 -15.90
C LEU A 93 -1.55 -0.02 -15.01
N ARG A 94 -1.85 1.19 -15.47
CA ARG A 94 -2.73 2.11 -14.75
C ARG A 94 -4.17 1.61 -14.75
N ASP A 95 -4.66 1.13 -15.89
CA ASP A 95 -6.00 0.57 -16.02
C ASP A 95 -6.13 -0.71 -15.17
N TYR A 96 -5.14 -1.61 -15.21
CA TYR A 96 -5.08 -2.77 -14.32
C TYR A 96 -5.18 -2.38 -12.84
N ALA A 97 -4.42 -1.37 -12.41
CA ALA A 97 -4.42 -0.94 -11.02
C ALA A 97 -5.75 -0.26 -10.63
N ALA A 98 -6.37 0.49 -11.55
CA ALA A 98 -7.65 1.17 -11.31
C ALA A 98 -8.82 0.18 -11.20
N ASP A 99 -8.80 -0.87 -12.02
CA ASP A 99 -9.85 -1.90 -12.07
C ASP A 99 -9.52 -3.14 -11.21
N PHE A 100 -8.52 -3.01 -10.32
CA PHE A 100 -8.07 -4.12 -9.49
C PHE A 100 -9.22 -4.72 -8.68
N SER A 101 -9.33 -6.05 -8.75
CA SER A 101 -10.27 -6.82 -7.93
C SER A 101 -9.68 -8.20 -7.61
N PRO A 102 -9.70 -8.63 -6.35
CA PRO A 102 -9.26 -9.98 -5.97
C PRO A 102 -10.02 -11.10 -6.70
N ALA A 103 -11.21 -10.80 -7.19
CA ALA A 103 -12.05 -11.77 -7.92
C ALA A 103 -11.54 -12.07 -9.33
N THR A 104 -10.79 -11.15 -9.97
CA THR A 104 -10.31 -11.33 -11.35
C THR A 104 -9.15 -12.32 -11.45
N ARG A 105 -8.39 -12.52 -10.38
CA ARG A 105 -7.21 -13.43 -10.30
C ARG A 105 -6.19 -13.20 -11.42
N GLU A 106 -6.11 -12.00 -11.94
CA GLU A 106 -5.11 -11.64 -12.93
C GLU A 106 -3.76 -11.42 -12.26
N SER A 107 -2.71 -11.91 -12.90
CA SER A 107 -1.34 -11.75 -12.42
C SER A 107 -0.51 -11.00 -13.45
N LEU A 108 0.33 -10.09 -13.00
CA LEU A 108 1.26 -9.34 -13.84
C LEU A 108 2.68 -9.87 -13.69
N LEU A 109 3.37 -10.06 -14.81
CA LEU A 109 4.78 -10.37 -14.87
C LEU A 109 5.54 -9.26 -15.62
N LEU A 110 6.29 -8.44 -14.90
CA LEU A 110 7.11 -7.38 -15.49
C LEU A 110 8.51 -7.91 -15.83
N VAL A 111 8.81 -8.07 -17.10
CA VAL A 111 10.07 -8.59 -17.61
C VAL A 111 10.83 -7.51 -18.38
N GLY A 112 12.15 -7.49 -18.23
CA GLY A 112 13.02 -6.54 -18.94
C GLY A 112 14.33 -6.29 -18.20
N ASN A 113 15.25 -5.58 -18.82
CA ASN A 113 16.57 -5.25 -18.26
C ASN A 113 16.45 -4.38 -17.00
N ALA A 114 17.55 -4.32 -16.22
CA ALA A 114 17.66 -3.42 -15.09
C ALA A 114 17.49 -1.94 -15.53
N GLY A 115 16.92 -1.13 -14.66
CA GLY A 115 16.75 0.32 -14.91
C GLY A 115 15.54 0.71 -15.78
N LEU A 116 14.73 -0.24 -16.27
CA LEU A 116 13.54 0.06 -17.10
C LEU A 116 12.28 0.49 -16.31
N GLY A 117 12.38 0.67 -15.01
CA GLY A 117 11.25 1.17 -14.20
C GLY A 117 10.30 0.09 -13.67
N LYS A 118 10.63 -1.21 -13.78
CA LYS A 118 9.75 -2.30 -13.32
C LYS A 118 9.32 -2.16 -11.85
N THR A 119 10.30 -1.93 -10.97
CA THR A 119 10.02 -1.74 -9.53
C THR A 119 9.20 -0.47 -9.29
N HIS A 120 9.47 0.60 -10.03
CA HIS A 120 8.71 1.84 -9.95
C HIS A 120 7.24 1.60 -10.35
N ALA A 121 7.02 0.88 -11.45
CA ALA A 121 5.68 0.49 -11.91
C ALA A 121 4.95 -0.39 -10.88
N ALA A 122 5.63 -1.41 -10.33
CA ALA A 122 5.05 -2.26 -9.30
C ALA A 122 4.65 -1.47 -8.03
N LEU A 123 5.48 -0.52 -7.60
CA LEU A 123 5.16 0.35 -6.47
C LEU A 123 4.06 1.38 -6.79
N ALA A 124 3.91 1.79 -8.05
CA ALA A 124 2.81 2.64 -8.48
C ALA A 124 1.47 1.86 -8.47
N ILE A 125 1.47 0.61 -8.93
CA ILE A 125 0.32 -0.29 -8.81
C ILE A 125 -0.04 -0.50 -7.34
N ALA A 126 0.93 -0.86 -6.50
CA ALA A 126 0.74 -1.05 -5.07
C ALA A 126 0.10 0.18 -4.40
N GLY A 127 0.58 1.38 -4.73
CA GLY A 127 0.05 2.64 -4.23
C GLY A 127 -1.41 2.88 -4.64
N GLU A 128 -1.77 2.52 -5.88
CA GLU A 128 -3.14 2.66 -6.38
C GLU A 128 -4.09 1.67 -5.70
N VAL A 129 -3.69 0.40 -5.60
CA VAL A 129 -4.46 -0.68 -4.97
C VAL A 129 -4.67 -0.40 -3.47
N LEU A 130 -3.64 0.09 -2.76
CA LEU A 130 -3.77 0.55 -1.37
C LEU A 130 -4.79 1.70 -1.22
N ARG A 131 -4.87 2.63 -2.19
CA ARG A 131 -5.87 3.72 -2.15
C ARG A 131 -7.30 3.21 -2.27
N GLN A 132 -7.49 2.05 -2.91
CA GLN A 132 -8.78 1.38 -3.02
C GLN A 132 -9.16 0.55 -1.79
N ASN A 133 -8.33 0.55 -0.75
CA ASN A 133 -8.49 -0.19 0.52
C ASN A 133 -8.26 -1.70 0.41
N TYR A 134 -7.51 -2.16 -0.57
CA TYR A 134 -7.01 -3.52 -0.62
C TYR A 134 -5.69 -3.66 0.14
N ASP A 135 -5.43 -4.84 0.66
CA ASP A 135 -4.17 -5.15 1.32
C ASP A 135 -3.10 -5.54 0.28
N VAL A 136 -1.93 -4.94 0.41
CA VAL A 136 -0.79 -5.17 -0.48
C VAL A 136 0.43 -5.57 0.32
N ILE A 137 1.14 -6.58 -0.12
CA ILE A 137 2.44 -6.98 0.40
C ILE A 137 3.49 -6.78 -0.67
N TYR A 138 4.57 -6.12 -0.31
CA TYR A 138 5.76 -5.98 -1.13
C TYR A 138 6.93 -6.69 -0.46
N VAL A 139 7.51 -7.68 -1.13
CA VAL A 139 8.60 -8.47 -0.58
C VAL A 139 9.55 -8.91 -1.70
N SER A 140 10.85 -8.98 -1.40
CA SER A 140 11.79 -9.60 -2.31
C SER A 140 11.68 -11.14 -2.22
N CYS A 141 11.77 -11.83 -3.36
CA CYS A 141 11.73 -13.30 -3.36
C CYS A 141 12.83 -13.93 -2.49
N PRO A 142 14.11 -13.49 -2.54
CA PRO A 142 15.13 -14.04 -1.68
C PRO A 142 14.82 -13.92 -0.18
N ASP A 143 14.32 -12.75 0.25
CA ASP A 143 13.99 -12.53 1.65
C ASP A 143 12.79 -13.35 2.08
N PHE A 144 11.76 -13.43 1.23
CA PHE A 144 10.56 -14.21 1.50
C PHE A 144 10.87 -15.70 1.64
N PHE A 145 11.57 -16.27 0.66
CA PHE A 145 11.93 -17.68 0.70
C PHE A 145 12.95 -18.00 1.78
N GLY A 146 13.90 -17.10 2.06
CA GLY A 146 14.84 -17.27 3.16
C GLY A 146 14.15 -17.33 4.53
N LYS A 147 13.11 -16.51 4.73
CA LYS A 147 12.29 -16.56 5.95
C LYS A 147 11.45 -17.84 6.03
N LEU A 148 10.84 -18.28 4.92
CA LEU A 148 10.12 -19.55 4.88
C LEU A 148 11.05 -20.76 5.16
N GLU A 149 12.27 -20.74 4.66
CA GLU A 149 13.27 -21.76 4.94
C GLU A 149 13.63 -21.78 6.43
N ALA A 150 13.86 -20.63 7.03
CA ALA A 150 14.14 -20.49 8.46
C ALA A 150 13.00 -21.05 9.32
N LEU A 151 11.73 -20.78 8.96
CA LEU A 151 10.55 -21.34 9.60
C LEU A 151 10.51 -22.86 9.48
N HIS A 152 10.75 -23.38 8.27
CA HIS A 152 10.70 -24.81 7.99
C HIS A 152 11.73 -25.61 8.79
N PHE A 153 12.94 -25.07 8.93
CA PHE A 153 14.02 -25.71 9.69
C PHE A 153 14.05 -25.33 11.19
N GLY A 154 13.06 -24.59 11.68
CA GLY A 154 12.92 -24.27 13.10
C GLY A 154 14.01 -23.36 13.67
N THR A 155 14.64 -22.53 12.84
CA THR A 155 15.69 -21.59 13.24
C THR A 155 15.15 -20.24 13.72
N ASP A 156 13.83 -20.04 13.65
CA ASP A 156 13.15 -18.83 14.13
C ASP A 156 12.60 -19.01 15.54
N PRO A 157 13.18 -18.34 16.55
CA PRO A 157 12.70 -18.41 17.94
C PRO A 157 11.45 -17.52 18.22
N GLY A 158 11.03 -16.68 17.29
CA GLY A 158 10.03 -15.62 17.52
C GLY A 158 8.66 -15.83 16.84
N GLY A 159 8.51 -16.75 15.89
CA GLY A 159 7.26 -16.95 15.13
C GLY A 159 6.92 -15.82 14.16
N GLU A 160 7.86 -14.93 13.87
CA GLU A 160 7.65 -13.78 12.97
C GLU A 160 7.45 -14.22 11.51
N GLU A 161 8.13 -15.30 11.09
CA GLU A 161 8.00 -15.86 9.75
C GLU A 161 6.62 -16.47 9.49
N GLU A 162 6.03 -17.13 10.49
CA GLU A 162 4.65 -17.63 10.39
C GLU A 162 3.67 -16.48 10.20
N THR A 163 3.90 -15.37 10.91
CA THR A 163 3.10 -14.15 10.75
C THR A 163 3.23 -13.58 9.34
N LEU A 164 4.43 -13.54 8.76
CA LEU A 164 4.67 -13.07 7.39
C LEU A 164 3.94 -13.95 6.37
N PHE A 165 4.04 -15.29 6.53
CA PHE A 165 3.38 -16.23 5.63
C PHE A 165 1.85 -16.12 5.69
N GLN A 166 1.28 -16.07 6.89
CA GLN A 166 -0.15 -15.87 7.08
C GLN A 166 -0.61 -14.52 6.52
N THR A 167 0.17 -13.47 6.72
CA THR A 167 -0.10 -12.15 6.15
C THR A 167 -0.09 -12.21 4.62
N ALA A 168 0.87 -12.94 4.01
CA ALA A 168 0.93 -13.12 2.56
C ALA A 168 -0.27 -13.93 2.01
N CYS A 169 -0.74 -14.92 2.76
CA CYS A 169 -1.92 -15.71 2.38
C CYS A 169 -3.23 -14.95 2.51
N ASN A 170 -3.28 -13.93 3.34
CA ASN A 170 -4.48 -13.14 3.64
C ASN A 170 -4.53 -11.79 2.91
N ALA A 171 -3.50 -11.45 2.14
CA ALA A 171 -3.53 -10.27 1.27
C ALA A 171 -4.49 -10.47 0.09
N ASP A 172 -5.06 -9.36 -0.43
CA ASP A 172 -6.01 -9.34 -1.54
C ASP A 172 -5.39 -9.72 -2.90
#